data_9c6ed0f52e3713a33b025f45f9324aef
#
_entry.id   9c6ed0f52e3713a33b025f45f9324aef
#
_cell.length_a   1.000
_cell.length_b   1.000
_cell.length_c   1.000
_cell.angle_alpha   90.00
_cell.angle_beta   90.00
_cell.angle_gamma   90.00
#
_symmetry.space_group_name_H-M   'P 1'
#
loop_
_entity.id
_entity.type
_entity.pdbx_description
1 polymer ?
#
loop_
_entity_poly.entity_id
_entity_poly.type
_entity_poly.pdbx_seq_one_letter_code
_entity_poly.pdbx_strand_id
1 'polypeptide(L)'
;MTQAPGIEQQLRRLQVTAAQIRHAGRTIIEAGDVSRPVHVHSIRKSILSVLFGLAHDRGHIDLDATLEDLGIDDTPALTAEEKSAMIEDLLAARSGVYLPTDDGGALRPPRGSHPPGTFWCYNNWDFNVLGNIYERMTGRSVFVAFEQDLARPLGMIDWNAYQHGSYRYRADILGATTRYPNYTFHLSARDISRLGELYLNNGVWNGRHLLSAEWIARSTGPLSRTNHPAGLLGMYGYCWWIAGPSEELSHIGIADSVYSAVGFGGNFLTVLPAIDTVVTVVTDAAAAAPTNDDYEELLAHLVAALS
;
A
#
# COMPACT_ATOMS: atom_id res chain seq x y z
N MET A 1 10.32 -30.32 5.72
CA MET A 1 9.28 -29.28 5.83
C MET A 1 9.09 -29.02 7.31
N THR A 2 9.77 -28.04 7.84
CA THR A 2 9.65 -27.64 9.26
C THR A 2 8.31 -26.90 9.37
N GLN A 3 7.29 -27.57 9.89
CA GLN A 3 6.09 -26.90 10.36
C GLN A 3 6.56 -25.92 11.44
N ALA A 4 6.17 -24.65 11.31
CA ALA A 4 6.40 -23.64 12.34
C ALA A 4 5.15 -23.57 13.26
N PRO A 5 4.97 -24.53 14.20
CA PRO A 5 3.73 -24.63 14.99
C PRO A 5 3.43 -23.36 15.79
N GLY A 6 4.46 -22.59 16.12
CA GLY A 6 4.35 -21.31 16.80
C GLY A 6 3.66 -20.23 15.95
N ILE A 7 3.98 -20.17 14.66
CA ILE A 7 3.39 -19.17 13.74
C ILE A 7 1.90 -19.41 13.54
N GLU A 8 1.49 -20.64 13.31
CA GLU A 8 0.07 -20.96 13.17
C GLU A 8 -0.72 -20.68 14.47
N GLN A 9 -0.11 -20.98 15.62
CA GLN A 9 -0.73 -20.66 16.91
C GLN A 9 -0.87 -19.16 17.11
N GLN A 10 0.11 -18.37 16.69
CA GLN A 10 0.07 -16.92 16.78
C GLN A 10 -0.99 -16.34 15.84
N LEU A 11 -1.08 -16.81 14.58
CA LEU A 11 -2.13 -16.41 13.65
C LEU A 11 -3.54 -16.69 14.20
N ARG A 12 -3.74 -17.84 14.89
CA ARG A 12 -5.00 -18.14 15.58
C ARG A 12 -5.28 -17.18 16.74
N ARG A 13 -4.25 -16.77 17.50
CA ARG A 13 -4.41 -15.79 18.59
C ARG A 13 -4.79 -14.41 18.06
N LEU A 14 -4.24 -14.01 16.90
CA LEU A 14 -4.53 -12.73 16.26
C LEU A 14 -5.92 -12.66 15.62
N GLN A 15 -6.66 -13.75 15.59
CA GLN A 15 -8.04 -13.83 15.05
C GLN A 15 -8.15 -13.27 13.60
N VAL A 16 -7.11 -13.45 12.80
CA VAL A 16 -7.11 -13.00 11.40
C VAL A 16 -8.17 -13.76 10.59
N THR A 17 -8.75 -13.10 9.58
CA THR A 17 -9.68 -13.75 8.66
C THR A 17 -8.95 -14.75 7.79
N ALA A 18 -7.81 -14.36 7.26
CA ALA A 18 -6.93 -15.24 6.52
C ALA A 18 -5.48 -14.75 6.56
N ALA A 19 -4.54 -15.69 6.43
CA ALA A 19 -3.13 -15.39 6.23
C ALA A 19 -2.53 -16.37 5.24
N GLN A 20 -1.58 -15.88 4.43
CA GLN A 20 -0.73 -16.70 3.58
C GLN A 20 0.71 -16.26 3.73
N ILE A 21 1.61 -17.21 3.99
CA ILE A 21 3.06 -16.98 4.04
C ILE A 21 3.69 -17.77 2.91
N ARG A 22 4.44 -17.05 2.08
CA ARG A 22 5.19 -17.63 0.97
C ARG A 22 6.68 -17.43 1.22
N HIS A 23 7.44 -18.50 1.04
CA HIS A 23 8.89 -18.52 1.20
C HIS A 23 9.51 -19.28 0.03
N ALA A 24 10.55 -18.73 -0.56
CA ALA A 24 11.24 -19.30 -1.73
C ALA A 24 10.26 -19.73 -2.83
N GLY A 25 9.30 -18.86 -3.16
CA GLY A 25 8.28 -19.09 -4.20
C GLY A 25 7.21 -20.13 -3.84
N ARG A 26 7.17 -20.64 -2.60
CA ARG A 26 6.22 -21.67 -2.17
C ARG A 26 5.37 -21.19 -1.02
N THR A 27 4.09 -21.58 -1.00
CA THR A 27 3.26 -21.39 0.18
C THR A 27 3.70 -22.36 1.28
N ILE A 28 4.08 -21.83 2.43
CA ILE A 28 4.51 -22.62 3.59
C ILE A 28 3.47 -22.62 4.71
N ILE A 29 2.64 -21.57 4.80
CA ILE A 29 1.53 -21.46 5.77
C ILE A 29 0.30 -20.86 5.08
N GLU A 30 -0.86 -21.45 5.36
CA GLU A 30 -2.17 -20.88 5.11
C GLU A 30 -3.03 -21.01 6.37
N ALA A 31 -3.72 -19.93 6.71
CA ALA A 31 -4.66 -19.91 7.83
C ALA A 31 -5.94 -19.18 7.40
N GLY A 32 -7.10 -19.70 7.84
CA GLY A 32 -8.41 -19.17 7.46
C GLY A 32 -8.76 -19.40 5.99
N ASP A 33 -9.74 -18.66 5.48
CA ASP A 33 -10.16 -18.74 4.08
C ASP A 33 -9.34 -17.75 3.22
N VAL A 34 -8.21 -18.21 2.70
CA VAL A 34 -7.28 -17.40 1.88
C VAL A 34 -7.89 -16.97 0.54
N SER A 35 -9.04 -17.53 0.15
CA SER A 35 -9.74 -17.21 -1.09
C SER A 35 -10.82 -16.13 -0.92
N ARG A 36 -11.19 -15.81 0.31
CA ARG A 36 -12.25 -14.84 0.60
C ARG A 36 -11.77 -13.41 0.41
N PRO A 37 -12.39 -12.63 -0.51
CA PRO A 37 -12.10 -11.21 -0.62
C PRO A 37 -12.59 -10.44 0.60
N VAL A 38 -11.72 -9.60 1.18
CA VAL A 38 -12.05 -8.67 2.27
C VAL A 38 -11.69 -7.25 1.88
N HIS A 39 -12.26 -6.26 2.55
CA HIS A 39 -11.90 -4.86 2.33
C HIS A 39 -10.47 -4.60 2.81
N VAL A 40 -9.56 -4.36 1.88
CA VAL A 40 -8.13 -4.24 2.19
C VAL A 40 -7.68 -2.84 2.64
N HIS A 41 -8.64 -1.93 2.79
CA HIS A 41 -8.39 -0.55 3.25
C HIS A 41 -7.20 0.11 2.52
N SER A 42 -6.21 0.59 3.26
CA SER A 42 -5.11 1.38 2.70
C SER A 42 -4.09 0.58 1.88
N ILE A 43 -4.14 -0.75 1.84
CA ILE A 43 -3.37 -1.54 0.87
C ILE A 43 -3.65 -1.06 -0.57
N ARG A 44 -4.85 -0.51 -0.83
CA ARG A 44 -5.22 0.10 -2.12
C ARG A 44 -4.20 1.14 -2.64
N LYS A 45 -3.49 1.82 -1.73
CA LYS A 45 -2.52 2.86 -2.09
C LYS A 45 -1.26 2.26 -2.69
N SER A 46 -0.78 1.17 -2.14
CA SER A 46 0.35 0.43 -2.72
C SER A 46 -0.04 -0.20 -4.06
N ILE A 47 -1.29 -0.66 -4.21
CA ILE A 47 -1.81 -1.10 -5.52
C ILE A 47 -1.77 0.06 -6.53
N LEU A 48 -2.21 1.25 -6.11
CA LEU A 48 -2.17 2.43 -6.98
C LEU A 48 -0.73 2.80 -7.36
N SER A 49 0.22 2.71 -6.43
CA SER A 49 1.65 2.89 -6.72
C SER A 49 2.12 1.97 -7.84
N VAL A 50 1.74 0.68 -7.82
CA VAL A 50 2.08 -0.26 -8.90
C VAL A 50 1.49 0.18 -10.24
N LEU A 51 0.23 0.62 -10.24
CA LEU A 51 -0.44 1.11 -11.46
C LEU A 51 0.27 2.34 -12.02
N PHE A 52 0.71 3.26 -11.16
CA PHE A 52 1.55 4.40 -11.57
C PHE A 52 2.87 3.95 -12.16
N GLY A 53 3.53 2.95 -11.56
CA GLY A 53 4.76 2.38 -12.10
C GLY A 53 4.59 1.81 -13.50
N LEU A 54 3.55 1.01 -13.69
CA LEU A 54 3.22 0.44 -15.00
C LEU A 54 2.92 1.50 -16.06
N ALA A 55 2.24 2.58 -15.66
CA ALA A 55 1.93 3.68 -16.58
C ALA A 55 3.16 4.56 -16.85
N HIS A 56 4.01 4.78 -15.85
CA HIS A 56 5.27 5.50 -15.98
C HIS A 56 6.26 4.74 -16.89
N ASP A 57 6.44 3.43 -16.68
CA ASP A 57 7.29 2.58 -17.52
C ASP A 57 6.87 2.59 -19.00
N ARG A 58 5.58 2.84 -19.26
CA ARG A 58 5.01 2.97 -20.62
C ARG A 58 5.07 4.40 -21.17
N GLY A 59 5.58 5.37 -20.40
CA GLY A 59 5.62 6.77 -20.78
C GLY A 59 4.25 7.48 -20.78
N HIS A 60 3.25 6.93 -20.10
CA HIS A 60 1.91 7.51 -20.02
C HIS A 60 1.77 8.53 -18.89
N ILE A 61 2.63 8.46 -17.87
CA ILE A 61 2.60 9.34 -16.69
C ILE A 61 3.99 9.93 -16.47
N ASP A 62 4.03 11.25 -16.40
CA ASP A 62 5.20 12.03 -15.97
C ASP A 62 5.01 12.35 -14.49
N LEU A 63 5.95 11.91 -13.63
CA LEU A 63 5.89 12.11 -12.19
C LEU A 63 6.15 13.55 -11.77
N ASP A 64 6.83 14.32 -12.62
CA ASP A 64 7.12 15.73 -12.37
C ASP A 64 5.95 16.66 -12.75
N ALA A 65 4.90 16.11 -13.38
CA ALA A 65 3.71 16.89 -13.68
C ALA A 65 3.05 17.42 -12.40
N THR A 66 2.81 18.73 -12.36
CA THR A 66 2.22 19.42 -11.23
C THR A 66 0.70 19.34 -11.23
N LEU A 67 0.07 19.58 -10.09
CA LEU A 67 -1.39 19.71 -10.00
C LEU A 67 -1.91 20.85 -10.88
N GLU A 68 -1.11 21.91 -11.10
CA GLU A 68 -1.43 23.01 -12.03
C GLU A 68 -1.48 22.49 -13.46
N ASP A 69 -0.42 21.78 -13.92
CA ASP A 69 -0.36 21.22 -15.28
C ASP A 69 -1.53 20.25 -15.56
N LEU A 70 -1.95 19.52 -14.53
CA LEU A 70 -3.04 18.57 -14.60
C LEU A 70 -4.42 19.24 -14.43
N GLY A 71 -4.48 20.55 -14.14
CA GLY A 71 -5.74 21.24 -13.88
C GLY A 71 -6.50 20.68 -12.68
N ILE A 72 -5.80 20.22 -11.65
CA ILE A 72 -6.37 19.71 -10.41
C ILE A 72 -6.76 20.90 -9.52
N ASP A 73 -7.98 20.89 -9.03
CA ASP A 73 -8.49 21.87 -8.07
C ASP A 73 -9.55 21.21 -7.19
N ASP A 74 -9.81 21.75 -6.00
CA ASP A 74 -10.78 21.17 -5.08
C ASP A 74 -11.64 22.27 -4.41
N THR A 75 -12.36 21.90 -3.36
CA THR A 75 -13.16 22.81 -2.54
C THR A 75 -12.71 22.72 -1.08
N PRO A 76 -12.19 23.81 -0.49
CA PRO A 76 -11.90 25.11 -1.11
C PRO A 76 -10.81 25.03 -2.18
N ALA A 77 -10.78 26.00 -3.10
CA ALA A 77 -9.82 26.05 -4.18
C ALA A 77 -8.37 25.95 -3.67
N LEU A 78 -7.53 25.23 -4.41
CA LEU A 78 -6.11 25.11 -4.09
C LEU A 78 -5.39 26.44 -4.31
N THR A 79 -4.42 26.76 -3.44
CA THR A 79 -3.53 27.89 -3.63
C THR A 79 -2.53 27.61 -4.75
N ALA A 80 -1.87 28.64 -5.26
CA ALA A 80 -0.81 28.48 -6.26
C ALA A 80 0.34 27.58 -5.73
N GLU A 81 0.67 27.69 -4.45
CA GLU A 81 1.68 26.85 -3.82
C GLU A 81 1.22 25.38 -3.76
N GLU A 82 0.00 25.11 -3.32
CA GLU A 82 -0.54 23.74 -3.32
C GLU A 82 -0.59 23.13 -4.72
N LYS A 83 -0.89 23.94 -5.74
CA LYS A 83 -0.92 23.51 -7.15
C LYS A 83 0.47 23.19 -7.72
N SER A 84 1.56 23.62 -7.09
CA SER A 84 2.91 23.24 -7.49
C SER A 84 3.33 21.84 -7.05
N ALA A 85 2.52 21.14 -6.25
CA ALA A 85 2.77 19.76 -5.89
C ALA A 85 2.80 18.86 -7.12
N MET A 86 3.80 17.99 -7.20
CA MET A 86 3.98 17.02 -8.28
C MET A 86 3.28 15.69 -7.96
N ILE A 87 3.05 14.87 -8.97
CA ILE A 87 2.53 13.48 -8.77
C ILE A 87 3.44 12.73 -7.79
N GLU A 88 4.76 12.90 -7.90
CA GLU A 88 5.74 12.29 -6.99
C GLU A 88 5.50 12.69 -5.53
N ASP A 89 5.18 13.94 -5.26
CA ASP A 89 4.91 14.42 -3.91
C ASP A 89 3.66 13.75 -3.30
N LEU A 90 2.63 13.56 -4.12
CA LEU A 90 1.42 12.85 -3.69
C LEU A 90 1.71 11.37 -3.40
N LEU A 91 2.47 10.69 -4.25
CA LEU A 91 2.88 9.29 -4.04
C LEU A 91 3.69 9.13 -2.76
N ALA A 92 4.52 10.12 -2.45
CA ALA A 92 5.37 10.14 -1.25
C ALA A 92 4.66 10.70 0.00
N ALA A 93 3.35 11.04 -0.09
CA ALA A 93 2.58 11.70 0.97
C ALA A 93 3.22 13.02 1.45
N ARG A 94 3.67 13.85 0.52
CA ARG A 94 4.34 15.14 0.77
C ARG A 94 3.75 16.28 -0.03
N SER A 95 2.48 16.19 -0.44
CA SER A 95 1.85 17.21 -1.30
C SER A 95 1.77 18.60 -0.69
N GLY A 96 1.83 18.73 0.64
CA GLY A 96 1.54 20.01 1.33
C GLY A 96 0.08 20.43 1.28
N VAL A 97 -0.80 19.65 0.65
CA VAL A 97 -2.25 19.90 0.57
C VAL A 97 -2.95 19.22 1.74
N TYR A 98 -3.42 20.00 2.70
CA TYR A 98 -4.01 19.50 3.94
C TYR A 98 -5.54 19.65 3.95
N LEU A 99 -6.19 19.32 2.86
CA LEU A 99 -7.66 19.33 2.77
C LEU A 99 -8.27 18.09 3.45
N PRO A 100 -9.44 18.25 4.07
CA PRO A 100 -10.15 17.13 4.69
C PRO A 100 -10.69 16.15 3.64
N THR A 101 -10.76 14.88 4.03
CA THR A 101 -11.37 13.80 3.25
C THR A 101 -12.42 13.08 4.07
N ASP A 102 -13.26 12.29 3.42
CA ASP A 102 -14.37 11.53 3.99
C ASP A 102 -13.95 10.33 4.85
N ASP A 103 -12.70 9.95 4.83
CA ASP A 103 -12.17 8.77 5.53
C ASP A 103 -11.41 9.11 6.84
N GLY A 104 -11.64 10.31 7.38
CA GLY A 104 -11.22 10.68 8.73
C GLY A 104 -9.72 10.65 8.95
N GLY A 105 -8.96 11.27 8.10
CA GLY A 105 -7.52 11.23 8.10
C GLY A 105 -6.83 11.60 9.40
N ALA A 106 -5.57 11.25 9.50
CA ALA A 106 -4.64 11.59 10.56
C ALA A 106 -4.64 13.09 10.89
N LEU A 107 -4.09 13.46 12.02
CA LEU A 107 -3.83 14.84 12.40
C LEU A 107 -3.08 15.53 11.25
N ARG A 108 -3.78 16.42 10.53
CA ARG A 108 -3.21 17.21 9.47
C ARG A 108 -2.60 18.49 10.04
N PRO A 109 -1.44 18.93 9.53
CA PRO A 109 -0.93 20.26 9.79
C PRO A 109 -1.94 21.34 9.35
N PRO A 110 -1.83 22.57 9.87
CA PRO A 110 -2.58 23.69 9.33
C PRO A 110 -2.32 23.87 7.82
N ARG A 111 -3.35 24.21 7.06
CA ARG A 111 -3.22 24.48 5.64
C ARG A 111 -2.17 25.58 5.36
N GLY A 112 -1.28 25.34 4.40
CA GLY A 112 -0.20 26.26 4.03
C GLY A 112 0.99 26.27 4.99
N SER A 113 1.07 25.33 5.95
CA SER A 113 2.19 25.27 6.90
C SER A 113 3.47 24.66 6.33
N HIS A 114 3.37 23.88 5.28
CA HIS A 114 4.51 23.23 4.63
C HIS A 114 4.35 23.24 3.12
N PRO A 115 5.37 23.72 2.37
CA PRO A 115 5.35 23.62 0.91
C PRO A 115 5.37 22.16 0.41
N PRO A 116 4.92 21.89 -0.83
CA PRO A 116 5.04 20.59 -1.47
C PRO A 116 6.48 20.04 -1.39
N GLY A 117 6.61 18.73 -1.24
CA GLY A 117 7.89 18.02 -1.18
C GLY A 117 8.64 18.11 0.15
N THR A 118 8.21 18.93 1.11
CA THR A 118 9.01 19.25 2.30
C THR A 118 8.62 18.52 3.58
N PHE A 119 7.35 18.10 3.72
CA PHE A 119 6.83 17.50 4.95
C PHE A 119 5.95 16.29 4.66
N TRP A 120 6.27 15.18 5.30
CA TRP A 120 5.45 13.98 5.20
C TRP A 120 4.17 14.10 6.06
N CYS A 121 3.04 13.85 5.43
CA CYS A 121 1.76 13.76 6.11
C CYS A 121 0.89 12.72 5.41
N TYR A 122 0.54 11.64 6.10
CA TYR A 122 -0.35 10.61 5.56
C TYR A 122 -1.77 11.17 5.42
N ASN A 123 -2.01 11.90 4.33
CA ASN A 123 -3.27 12.54 4.03
C ASN A 123 -4.01 11.78 2.92
N ASN A 124 -5.19 11.27 3.22
CA ASN A 124 -5.98 10.51 2.25
C ASN A 124 -6.40 11.31 1.00
N TRP A 125 -6.37 12.65 1.09
CA TRP A 125 -6.60 13.51 -0.07
C TRP A 125 -5.61 13.20 -1.20
N ASP A 126 -4.33 13.07 -0.90
CA ASP A 126 -3.29 12.78 -1.89
C ASP A 126 -3.62 11.53 -2.70
N PHE A 127 -3.99 10.46 -2.00
CA PHE A 127 -4.23 9.16 -2.62
C PHE A 127 -5.54 9.10 -3.40
N ASN A 128 -6.55 9.85 -2.97
CA ASN A 128 -7.82 9.96 -3.69
C ASN A 128 -7.63 10.76 -4.99
N VAL A 129 -6.88 11.85 -4.94
CA VAL A 129 -6.50 12.65 -6.11
C VAL A 129 -5.65 11.83 -7.08
N LEU A 130 -4.67 11.07 -6.60
CA LEU A 130 -3.87 10.17 -7.44
C LEU A 130 -4.74 9.19 -8.21
N GLY A 131 -5.76 8.60 -7.58
CA GLY A 131 -6.71 7.73 -8.29
C GLY A 131 -7.37 8.44 -9.47
N ASN A 132 -7.82 9.68 -9.28
CA ASN A 132 -8.42 10.49 -10.33
C ASN A 132 -7.40 10.89 -11.42
N ILE A 133 -6.19 11.31 -11.03
CA ILE A 133 -5.11 11.62 -11.96
C ILE A 133 -4.81 10.41 -12.85
N TYR A 134 -4.67 9.23 -12.25
CA TYR A 134 -4.42 8.00 -12.99
C TYR A 134 -5.48 7.75 -14.06
N GLU A 135 -6.76 7.86 -13.69
CA GLU A 135 -7.88 7.63 -14.60
C GLU A 135 -7.94 8.66 -15.74
N ARG A 136 -7.69 9.91 -15.43
CA ARG A 136 -7.66 10.98 -16.44
C ARG A 136 -6.53 10.81 -17.45
N MET A 137 -5.32 10.43 -16.96
CA MET A 137 -4.15 10.27 -17.82
C MET A 137 -4.20 9.00 -18.66
N THR A 138 -4.76 7.92 -18.12
CA THR A 138 -4.79 6.61 -18.80
C THR A 138 -6.10 6.32 -19.54
N GLY A 139 -7.17 7.09 -19.27
CA GLY A 139 -8.50 6.85 -19.79
C GLY A 139 -9.18 5.58 -19.27
N ARG A 140 -8.65 4.97 -18.20
CA ARG A 140 -9.16 3.72 -17.63
C ARG A 140 -9.39 3.87 -16.14
N SER A 141 -10.47 3.24 -15.60
CA SER A 141 -10.65 3.19 -14.17
C SER A 141 -9.53 2.40 -13.48
N VAL A 142 -9.20 2.77 -12.26
CA VAL A 142 -8.18 2.04 -11.45
C VAL A 142 -8.53 0.55 -11.33
N PHE A 143 -9.81 0.19 -11.29
CA PHE A 143 -10.26 -1.20 -11.17
C PHE A 143 -10.04 -2.00 -12.45
N VAL A 144 -10.35 -1.41 -13.60
CA VAL A 144 -10.12 -2.03 -14.92
C VAL A 144 -8.61 -2.15 -15.17
N ALA A 145 -7.84 -1.13 -14.84
CA ALA A 145 -6.39 -1.16 -14.97
C ALA A 145 -5.78 -2.23 -14.05
N PHE A 146 -6.20 -2.31 -12.80
CA PHE A 146 -5.76 -3.37 -11.89
C PHE A 146 -6.08 -4.76 -12.42
N GLU A 147 -7.30 -4.97 -12.94
CA GLU A 147 -7.68 -6.26 -13.51
C GLU A 147 -6.81 -6.63 -14.72
N GLN A 148 -6.63 -5.71 -15.66
CA GLN A 148 -5.98 -6.00 -16.92
C GLN A 148 -4.46 -6.07 -16.82
N ASP A 149 -3.86 -5.16 -16.05
CA ASP A 149 -2.41 -4.95 -16.01
C ASP A 149 -1.74 -5.69 -14.84
N LEU A 150 -2.50 -6.09 -13.81
CA LEU A 150 -1.98 -6.80 -12.62
C LEU A 150 -2.70 -8.11 -12.35
N ALA A 151 -4.00 -8.09 -12.08
CA ALA A 151 -4.70 -9.28 -11.58
C ALA A 151 -4.64 -10.44 -12.56
N ARG A 152 -4.95 -10.21 -13.83
CA ARG A 152 -4.87 -11.23 -14.88
C ARG A 152 -3.44 -11.72 -15.12
N PRO A 153 -2.43 -10.85 -15.33
CA PRO A 153 -1.04 -11.28 -15.52
C PRO A 153 -0.49 -12.07 -14.34
N LEU A 154 -0.82 -11.66 -13.11
CA LEU A 154 -0.40 -12.33 -11.87
C LEU A 154 -1.22 -13.62 -11.62
N GLY A 155 -2.30 -13.85 -12.36
CA GLY A 155 -3.18 -15.00 -12.17
C GLY A 155 -4.02 -14.89 -10.87
N MET A 156 -4.39 -13.70 -10.44
CA MET A 156 -5.35 -13.49 -9.36
C MET A 156 -6.71 -14.00 -9.80
N ILE A 157 -7.30 -14.89 -9.04
CA ILE A 157 -8.52 -15.60 -9.45
C ILE A 157 -9.76 -15.23 -8.64
N ASP A 158 -9.57 -14.55 -7.52
CA ASP A 158 -10.68 -14.13 -6.65
C ASP A 158 -11.14 -12.71 -6.95
N TRP A 159 -10.37 -11.96 -7.73
CA TRP A 159 -10.68 -10.59 -8.10
C TRP A 159 -11.67 -10.49 -9.24
N ASN A 160 -12.62 -9.57 -9.09
CA ASN A 160 -13.52 -9.13 -10.16
C ASN A 160 -13.77 -7.62 -9.99
N ALA A 161 -13.47 -6.82 -11.02
CA ALA A 161 -13.53 -5.36 -10.95
C ALA A 161 -14.93 -4.82 -10.60
N TYR A 162 -16.00 -5.49 -11.04
CA TYR A 162 -17.38 -5.05 -10.79
C TYR A 162 -17.91 -5.41 -9.41
N GLN A 163 -17.36 -6.45 -8.79
CA GLN A 163 -17.83 -6.93 -7.47
C GLN A 163 -16.96 -6.41 -6.33
N HIS A 164 -15.65 -6.24 -6.59
CA HIS A 164 -14.66 -6.01 -5.56
C HIS A 164 -14.02 -4.63 -5.59
N GLY A 165 -14.35 -3.81 -6.63
CA GLY A 165 -13.94 -2.42 -6.76
C GLY A 165 -15.11 -1.47 -6.63
N SER A 166 -14.98 -0.40 -5.85
CA SER A 166 -16.02 0.62 -5.76
C SER A 166 -15.48 2.00 -5.40
N TYR A 167 -16.15 3.05 -5.90
CA TYR A 167 -15.93 4.40 -5.43
C TYR A 167 -16.86 4.70 -4.26
N ARG A 168 -16.39 5.47 -3.29
CA ARG A 168 -17.18 5.97 -2.17
C ARG A 168 -17.11 7.48 -2.12
N TYR A 169 -18.27 8.10 -2.25
CA TYR A 169 -18.50 9.51 -2.01
C TYR A 169 -19.16 9.64 -0.63
N ARG A 170 -18.46 10.18 0.34
CA ARG A 170 -18.98 10.37 1.70
C ARG A 170 -19.02 11.85 2.08
N ALA A 171 -19.62 12.68 1.24
CA ALA A 171 -19.71 14.13 1.45
C ALA A 171 -20.39 14.54 2.76
N ASP A 172 -21.16 13.66 3.36
CA ASP A 172 -22.11 13.96 4.44
C ASP A 172 -21.60 13.60 5.86
N ILE A 173 -20.47 12.92 6.04
CA ILE A 173 -20.09 12.42 7.37
C ILE A 173 -19.20 13.38 8.16
N LEU A 174 -18.36 14.21 7.53
CA LEU A 174 -17.38 15.07 8.21
C LEU A 174 -17.27 16.48 7.62
N GLY A 175 -18.25 16.94 6.83
CA GLY A 175 -18.17 18.23 6.14
C GLY A 175 -17.06 18.27 5.07
N ALA A 176 -16.56 17.11 4.64
CA ALA A 176 -15.61 17.02 3.55
C ALA A 176 -16.30 17.39 2.23
N THR A 177 -15.75 18.38 1.54
CA THR A 177 -16.29 18.92 0.28
C THR A 177 -15.43 18.52 -0.92
N THR A 178 -14.48 17.61 -0.74
CA THR A 178 -13.57 17.18 -1.80
C THR A 178 -14.33 16.59 -3.00
N ARG A 179 -13.83 16.89 -4.20
CA ARG A 179 -14.36 16.36 -5.47
C ARG A 179 -13.85 14.94 -5.77
N TYR A 180 -12.89 14.44 -5.00
CA TYR A 180 -12.18 13.19 -5.27
C TYR A 180 -12.67 12.08 -4.37
N PRO A 181 -13.37 11.09 -4.93
CA PRO A 181 -13.90 9.98 -4.14
C PRO A 181 -12.78 9.07 -3.63
N ASN A 182 -13.03 8.45 -2.49
CA ASN A 182 -12.28 7.29 -2.08
C ASN A 182 -12.63 6.12 -3.01
N TYR A 183 -11.65 5.28 -3.31
CA TYR A 183 -11.82 4.03 -4.05
C TYR A 183 -11.43 2.85 -3.15
N THR A 184 -12.16 1.75 -3.23
CA THR A 184 -11.99 0.60 -2.35
C THR A 184 -11.73 -0.66 -3.14
N PHE A 185 -10.89 -1.54 -2.58
CA PHE A 185 -10.63 -2.86 -3.11
C PHE A 185 -11.01 -3.91 -2.06
N HIS A 186 -11.61 -5.01 -2.53
CA HIS A 186 -11.79 -6.23 -1.75
C HIS A 186 -10.94 -7.31 -2.40
N LEU A 187 -9.95 -7.82 -1.68
CA LEU A 187 -8.99 -8.79 -2.18
C LEU A 187 -8.83 -9.96 -1.21
N SER A 188 -8.54 -11.11 -1.74
CA SER A 188 -8.20 -12.29 -0.96
C SER A 188 -6.72 -12.28 -0.55
N ALA A 189 -6.38 -12.98 0.53
CA ALA A 189 -5.00 -13.09 0.99
C ALA A 189 -4.08 -13.67 -0.09
N ARG A 190 -4.55 -14.70 -0.81
CA ARG A 190 -3.74 -15.33 -1.85
C ARG A 190 -3.54 -14.45 -3.09
N ASP A 191 -4.49 -13.58 -3.43
CA ASP A 191 -4.33 -12.63 -4.54
C ASP A 191 -3.36 -11.51 -4.15
N ILE A 192 -3.47 -10.97 -2.92
CA ILE A 192 -2.52 -9.97 -2.39
C ILE A 192 -1.10 -10.51 -2.34
N SER A 193 -0.91 -11.78 -1.93
CA SER A 193 0.42 -12.40 -1.86
C SER A 193 1.15 -12.39 -3.21
N ARG A 194 0.42 -12.49 -4.33
CA ARG A 194 1.01 -12.43 -5.68
C ARG A 194 1.61 -11.05 -5.99
N LEU A 195 0.99 -9.98 -5.46
CA LEU A 195 1.57 -8.65 -5.55
C LEU A 195 2.89 -8.55 -4.78
N GLY A 196 2.93 -9.13 -3.58
CA GLY A 196 4.17 -9.21 -2.80
C GLY A 196 5.26 -9.99 -3.51
N GLU A 197 4.92 -11.12 -4.14
CA GLU A 197 5.88 -11.90 -4.93
C GLU A 197 6.40 -11.13 -6.16
N LEU A 198 5.55 -10.33 -6.82
CA LEU A 198 6.01 -9.46 -7.91
C LEU A 198 7.10 -8.50 -7.43
N TYR A 199 6.91 -7.89 -6.27
CA TYR A 199 7.90 -7.00 -5.67
C TYR A 199 9.15 -7.74 -5.22
N LEU A 200 9.00 -8.88 -4.55
CA LEU A 200 10.10 -9.74 -4.11
C LEU A 200 11.00 -10.15 -5.29
N ASN A 201 10.40 -10.42 -6.45
CA ASN A 201 11.09 -10.83 -7.66
C ASN A 201 11.47 -9.64 -8.59
N ASN A 202 11.60 -8.43 -8.04
CA ASN A 202 12.00 -7.23 -8.79
C ASN A 202 11.18 -7.02 -10.08
N GLY A 203 9.85 -7.25 -10.01
CA GLY A 203 8.92 -7.02 -11.11
C GLY A 203 8.84 -8.13 -12.14
N VAL A 204 9.54 -9.24 -11.92
CA VAL A 204 9.50 -10.40 -12.81
C VAL A 204 8.43 -11.39 -12.35
N TRP A 205 7.55 -11.80 -13.25
CA TRP A 205 6.53 -12.80 -13.02
C TRP A 205 6.49 -13.82 -14.16
N ASN A 206 6.66 -15.10 -13.84
CA ASN A 206 6.72 -16.19 -14.82
C ASN A 206 7.69 -15.89 -15.98
N GLY A 207 8.87 -15.35 -15.67
CA GLY A 207 9.91 -14.99 -16.64
C GLY A 207 9.62 -13.74 -17.47
N ARG A 208 8.58 -12.98 -17.17
CA ARG A 208 8.22 -11.72 -17.85
C ARG A 208 8.42 -10.54 -16.92
N HIS A 209 9.01 -9.47 -17.41
CA HIS A 209 9.04 -8.19 -16.72
C HIS A 209 7.66 -7.55 -16.81
N LEU A 210 6.93 -7.49 -15.72
CA LEU A 210 5.64 -6.78 -15.60
C LEU A 210 5.85 -5.35 -15.12
N LEU A 211 6.75 -5.12 -14.18
CA LEU A 211 7.07 -3.83 -13.58
C LEU A 211 8.59 -3.66 -13.60
N SER A 212 9.09 -2.46 -13.80
CA SER A 212 10.53 -2.23 -13.80
C SER A 212 11.13 -2.40 -12.40
N ALA A 213 12.34 -2.94 -12.32
CA ALA A 213 13.10 -3.00 -11.08
C ALA A 213 13.42 -1.60 -10.56
N GLU A 214 13.56 -0.62 -11.46
CA GLU A 214 13.75 0.79 -11.12
C GLU A 214 12.55 1.34 -10.35
N TRP A 215 11.32 1.07 -10.81
CA TRP A 215 10.12 1.46 -10.08
C TRP A 215 10.04 0.82 -8.71
N ILE A 216 10.34 -0.47 -8.60
CA ILE A 216 10.34 -1.16 -7.30
C ILE A 216 11.34 -0.48 -6.35
N ALA A 217 12.57 -0.28 -6.79
CA ALA A 217 13.59 0.39 -5.98
C ALA A 217 13.17 1.81 -5.57
N ARG A 218 12.57 2.59 -6.49
CA ARG A 218 12.09 3.95 -6.23
C ARG A 218 10.90 3.96 -5.27
N SER A 219 9.91 3.07 -5.47
CA SER A 219 8.70 3.04 -4.67
C SER A 219 8.92 2.49 -3.25
N THR A 220 9.89 1.61 -3.07
CA THR A 220 10.26 1.04 -1.77
C THR A 220 11.52 1.66 -1.16
N GLY A 221 12.06 2.71 -1.78
CA GLY A 221 13.14 3.51 -1.22
C GLY A 221 12.65 4.39 -0.06
N PRO A 222 13.42 4.56 1.02
CA PRO A 222 13.03 5.38 2.17
C PRO A 222 13.15 6.87 1.85
N LEU A 223 12.05 7.50 1.44
CA LEU A 223 12.01 8.91 1.06
C LEU A 223 11.77 9.85 2.23
N SER A 224 10.96 9.44 3.20
CA SER A 224 10.57 10.28 4.33
C SER A 224 10.52 9.48 5.62
N ARG A 225 10.93 10.11 6.75
CA ARG A 225 10.57 9.62 8.07
C ARG A 225 9.08 9.88 8.31
N THR A 226 8.42 8.92 8.94
CA THR A 226 7.01 9.07 9.33
C THR A 226 6.88 9.65 10.74
N ASN A 227 5.64 9.94 11.15
CA ASN A 227 5.33 10.33 12.53
C ASN A 227 5.09 9.12 13.46
N HIS A 228 5.20 7.90 12.92
CA HIS A 228 5.11 6.70 13.73
C HIS A 228 6.42 6.44 14.47
N PRO A 229 6.35 5.86 15.67
CA PRO A 229 7.54 5.35 16.31
C PRO A 229 8.23 4.37 15.34
N ALA A 230 9.53 4.23 15.49
CA ALA A 230 10.32 3.33 14.66
C ALA A 230 9.70 1.92 14.58
N GLY A 231 10.18 1.09 13.70
CA GLY A 231 9.61 -0.22 13.37
C GLY A 231 9.22 -0.29 11.90
N LEU A 232 8.28 -1.17 11.56
CA LEU A 232 7.84 -1.38 10.17
C LEU A 232 7.27 -0.12 9.49
N LEU A 233 6.83 0.86 10.27
CA LEU A 233 6.21 2.08 9.78
C LEU A 233 7.11 3.32 9.88
N GLY A 234 8.38 3.16 10.19
CA GLY A 234 9.30 4.28 10.48
C GLY A 234 9.62 5.17 9.28
N MET A 235 9.53 4.65 8.05
CA MET A 235 9.84 5.35 6.79
C MET A 235 8.72 5.16 5.77
N TYR A 236 8.69 5.98 4.74
CA TYR A 236 7.69 5.94 3.67
C TYR A 236 8.32 6.20 2.30
N GLY A 237 7.90 5.41 1.31
CA GLY A 237 8.23 5.59 -0.11
C GLY A 237 7.00 6.01 -0.92
N TYR A 238 6.84 5.50 -2.14
CA TYR A 238 5.64 5.75 -2.93
C TYR A 238 4.52 4.80 -2.52
N CYS A 239 3.72 5.21 -1.53
CA CYS A 239 2.62 4.45 -0.96
C CYS A 239 3.04 3.11 -0.30
N TRP A 240 4.30 2.95 0.04
CA TRP A 240 4.82 1.82 0.79
C TRP A 240 5.39 2.29 2.13
N TRP A 241 5.07 1.57 3.19
CA TRP A 241 5.70 1.70 4.48
C TRP A 241 7.02 0.93 4.46
N ILE A 242 8.07 1.50 5.00
CA ILE A 242 9.42 0.95 4.91
C ILE A 242 10.02 0.94 6.30
N ALA A 243 10.51 -0.22 6.69
CA ALA A 243 11.36 -0.35 7.84
C ALA A 243 12.81 -0.17 7.36
N GLY A 244 13.43 0.92 7.74
CA GLY A 244 14.85 1.14 7.45
C GLY A 244 15.74 0.30 8.35
N PRO A 245 17.04 0.19 8.05
CA PRO A 245 18.02 -0.37 8.98
C PRO A 245 18.01 0.45 10.27
N SER A 246 17.47 -0.09 11.33
CA SER A 246 17.38 0.51 12.66
C SER A 246 17.79 -0.51 13.71
N GLU A 247 18.20 -0.05 14.88
CA GLU A 247 18.40 -0.95 16.02
C GLU A 247 17.14 -1.78 16.31
N GLU A 248 15.97 -1.25 15.93
CA GLU A 248 14.69 -1.89 16.15
C GLU A 248 14.41 -3.06 15.21
N LEU A 249 14.91 -3.05 13.96
CA LEU A 249 14.84 -4.23 13.10
C LEU A 249 15.90 -5.26 13.44
N SER A 250 16.97 -4.87 14.12
CA SER A 250 17.99 -5.82 14.54
C SER A 250 17.45 -6.85 15.53
N HIS A 251 16.44 -6.50 16.32
CA HIS A 251 15.81 -7.45 17.24
C HIS A 251 14.88 -8.46 16.56
N ILE A 252 14.40 -8.17 15.35
CA ILE A 252 13.69 -9.17 14.54
C ILE A 252 14.63 -9.94 13.59
N GLY A 253 15.95 -9.71 13.69
CA GLY A 253 16.95 -10.50 12.97
C GLY A 253 17.09 -10.15 11.47
N ILE A 254 16.53 -9.02 11.00
CA ILE A 254 16.59 -8.61 9.60
C ILE A 254 17.43 -7.35 9.48
N ALA A 255 18.51 -7.42 8.71
CA ALA A 255 19.40 -6.29 8.45
C ALA A 255 19.01 -5.48 7.21
N ASP A 256 18.24 -6.07 6.29
CA ASP A 256 17.85 -5.47 5.02
C ASP A 256 16.46 -4.83 5.11
N SER A 257 16.19 -3.95 4.15
CA SER A 257 14.92 -3.21 4.08
C SER A 257 13.73 -4.14 3.96
N VAL A 258 12.77 -3.96 4.85
CA VAL A 258 11.44 -4.58 4.80
C VAL A 258 10.45 -3.52 4.36
N TYR A 259 9.55 -3.85 3.48
CA TYR A 259 8.52 -2.92 3.06
C TYR A 259 7.13 -3.56 3.09
N SER A 260 6.15 -2.74 3.43
CA SER A 260 4.80 -3.21 3.70
C SER A 260 3.73 -2.31 3.08
N ALA A 261 2.69 -2.93 2.55
CA ALA A 261 1.41 -2.28 2.34
C ALA A 261 0.53 -2.55 3.58
N VAL A 262 0.03 -1.48 4.19
CA VAL A 262 -0.71 -1.57 5.46
C VAL A 262 -2.10 -0.98 5.30
N GLY A 263 -3.11 -1.76 5.70
CA GLY A 263 -4.52 -1.37 5.70
C GLY A 263 -5.09 -1.37 7.12
N PHE A 264 -5.97 -0.42 7.39
CA PHE A 264 -6.68 -0.36 8.67
C PHE A 264 -7.34 -1.69 9.01
N GLY A 265 -7.38 -2.02 10.30
CA GLY A 265 -8.04 -3.24 10.78
C GLY A 265 -7.19 -4.50 10.61
N GLY A 266 -5.87 -4.40 10.65
CA GLY A 266 -4.98 -5.58 10.65
C GLY A 266 -4.81 -6.21 9.27
N ASN A 267 -4.77 -5.40 8.22
CA ASN A 267 -4.48 -5.86 6.87
C ASN A 267 -3.02 -5.52 6.51
N PHE A 268 -2.23 -6.53 6.20
CA PHE A 268 -0.80 -6.39 5.92
C PHE A 268 -0.40 -7.21 4.71
N LEU A 269 0.43 -6.61 3.86
CA LEU A 269 1.27 -7.30 2.89
C LEU A 269 2.71 -6.86 3.16
N THR A 270 3.56 -7.76 3.62
CA THR A 270 4.96 -7.48 3.91
C THR A 270 5.87 -8.32 3.03
N VAL A 271 6.86 -7.67 2.48
CA VAL A 271 7.94 -8.30 1.70
C VAL A 271 9.23 -8.23 2.50
N LEU A 272 9.88 -9.38 2.64
CA LEU A 272 11.11 -9.60 3.39
C LEU A 272 12.18 -10.15 2.43
N PRO A 273 12.87 -9.28 1.68
CA PRO A 273 13.82 -9.71 0.64
C PRO A 273 14.96 -10.56 1.19
N ALA A 274 15.49 -10.21 2.37
CA ALA A 274 16.62 -10.90 2.98
C ALA A 274 16.39 -12.41 3.22
N ILE A 275 15.12 -12.81 3.38
CA ILE A 275 14.75 -14.21 3.63
C ILE A 275 13.79 -14.76 2.57
N ASP A 276 13.74 -14.14 1.40
CA ASP A 276 12.91 -14.58 0.25
C ASP A 276 11.46 -14.91 0.67
N THR A 277 10.81 -13.97 1.38
CA THR A 277 9.51 -14.25 2.02
C THR A 277 8.50 -13.12 1.79
N VAL A 278 7.25 -13.51 1.57
CA VAL A 278 6.07 -12.64 1.53
C VAL A 278 5.09 -13.09 2.60
N VAL A 279 4.63 -12.15 3.42
CA VAL A 279 3.63 -12.37 4.46
C VAL A 279 2.39 -11.54 4.15
N THR A 280 1.26 -12.20 4.01
CA THR A 280 -0.05 -11.56 3.85
C THR A 280 -0.96 -11.95 4.99
N VAL A 281 -1.51 -10.94 5.66
CA VAL A 281 -2.54 -11.10 6.68
C VAL A 281 -3.70 -10.19 6.33
N VAL A 282 -4.92 -10.73 6.34
CA VAL A 282 -6.13 -9.95 6.12
C VAL A 282 -7.14 -10.20 7.22
N THR A 283 -7.84 -9.13 7.62
CA THR A 283 -8.84 -9.16 8.67
C THR A 283 -10.10 -8.43 8.20
N ASP A 284 -11.23 -9.10 8.24
CA ASP A 284 -12.53 -8.52 7.95
C ASP A 284 -12.98 -7.76 9.20
N ALA A 285 -12.75 -6.44 9.19
CA ALA A 285 -12.76 -5.56 10.34
C ALA A 285 -13.94 -5.79 11.29
N ALA A 286 -13.68 -6.41 12.39
CA ALA A 286 -14.49 -6.39 13.60
C ALA A 286 -13.56 -6.30 14.80
N ALA A 287 -14.05 -6.25 15.97
CA ALA A 287 -13.51 -5.80 17.24
C ALA A 287 -12.13 -6.32 17.73
N ALA A 288 -11.43 -7.17 17.00
CA ALA A 288 -10.17 -7.79 17.46
C ALA A 288 -9.07 -7.85 16.37
N ALA A 289 -8.97 -6.79 15.57
CA ALA A 289 -7.91 -6.72 14.56
C ALA A 289 -6.52 -6.67 15.22
N PRO A 290 -5.51 -7.38 14.67
CA PRO A 290 -4.15 -7.29 15.16
C PRO A 290 -3.61 -5.86 15.06
N THR A 291 -2.90 -5.44 16.10
CA THR A 291 -2.16 -4.18 16.09
C THR A 291 -0.88 -4.30 15.26
N ASN A 292 -0.21 -3.19 15.02
CA ASN A 292 1.10 -3.23 14.38
C ASN A 292 2.12 -4.00 15.24
N ASP A 293 2.10 -3.84 16.55
CA ASP A 293 2.99 -4.53 17.48
C ASP A 293 2.75 -6.05 17.45
N ASP A 294 1.49 -6.50 17.47
CA ASP A 294 1.14 -7.92 17.32
C ASP A 294 1.67 -8.51 16.01
N TYR A 295 1.61 -7.72 14.94
CA TYR A 295 2.08 -8.13 13.64
C TYR A 295 3.63 -8.17 13.57
N GLU A 296 4.31 -7.19 14.16
CA GLU A 296 5.78 -7.18 14.28
C GLU A 296 6.28 -8.39 15.07
N GLU A 297 5.59 -8.77 16.15
CA GLU A 297 5.90 -10.01 16.89
C GLU A 297 5.77 -11.26 16.02
N LEU A 298 4.72 -11.33 15.18
CA LEU A 298 4.56 -12.43 14.20
C LEU A 298 5.74 -12.48 13.22
N LEU A 299 6.16 -11.33 12.70
CA LEU A 299 7.30 -11.27 11.79
C LEU A 299 8.60 -11.70 12.47
N ALA A 300 8.84 -11.26 13.71
CA ALA A 300 10.02 -11.65 14.48
C ALA A 300 10.11 -13.18 14.67
N HIS A 301 8.98 -13.81 15.05
CA HIS A 301 8.92 -15.27 15.17
C HIS A 301 9.15 -15.98 13.83
N LEU A 302 8.58 -15.43 12.74
CA LEU A 302 8.77 -16.00 11.40
C LEU A 302 10.23 -15.94 10.96
N VAL A 303 10.88 -14.81 11.16
CA VAL A 303 12.29 -14.62 10.84
C VAL A 303 13.13 -15.62 11.62
N ALA A 304 12.93 -15.72 12.93
CA ALA A 304 13.66 -16.68 13.77
C ALA A 304 13.43 -18.15 13.34
N ALA A 305 12.31 -18.46 12.72
CA ALA A 305 12.00 -19.80 12.25
C ALA A 305 12.56 -20.14 10.86
N LEU A 306 12.86 -19.11 10.04
CA LEU A 306 13.34 -19.25 8.66
C LEU A 306 14.84 -18.94 8.50
N SER A 307 15.46 -18.30 9.49
CA SER A 307 16.91 -18.07 9.57
C SER A 307 17.64 -19.27 10.14
#